data_203ba23892defd56325b7cc0f88b5a28
#
_entry.id   203ba23892defd56325b7cc0f88b5a28
#
_cell.length_a   1.000
_cell.length_b   1.000
_cell.length_c   1.000
_cell.angle_alpha   90.00
_cell.angle_beta   90.00
_cell.angle_gamma   90.00
#
_symmetry.space_group_name_H-M   'P 1'
#
loop_
_entity.id
_entity.type
_entity.pdbx_description
1 polymer ?
#
loop_
_entity_poly.entity_id
_entity_poly.type
_entity_poly.pdbx_seq_one_letter_code
_entity_poly.pdbx_strand_id
1 'polypeptide(L)'
;MRSLHDIAAPAKLNLFLHVTGRRADGYHLLQSAFMLLDWHDTLHFERRGDGALSREDRLTPLPENDLTLRAARALQEATGTTAGAHIAIEKRLPAEAGMGGGSSDAASCLLALNRLWDLHLPLSALEKIGLSLGADVPFFLRGRNAWVEGVGEQITPVTLPRARFAVVKPGRGLATKDIFASPALKRDCESATIAGFAAHPWDFGRNDLESVARKLCPEVGEAIEWLGSQDLRARMTGSGSAVFALLPPGKLLGRAPAHWAEDGWVVRECSNMEVHPLVGWAPSDDSV
;
A
#
# COMPACT_ATOMS: atom_id res chain seq x y z
N MET A 1 -28.73 3.67 -0.21
CA MET A 1 -27.82 4.73 0.30
C MET A 1 -27.54 5.71 -0.84
N ARG A 2 -27.35 7.03 -0.57
CA ARG A 2 -27.08 8.03 -1.63
C ARG A 2 -25.62 8.45 -1.68
N SER A 3 -24.94 8.48 -0.55
CA SER A 3 -23.54 8.88 -0.46
C SER A 3 -22.81 8.18 0.68
N LEU A 4 -21.50 8.13 0.58
CA LEU A 4 -20.54 7.71 1.61
C LEU A 4 -19.44 8.77 1.69
N HIS A 5 -19.06 9.17 2.88
CA HIS A 5 -18.06 10.20 3.13
C HIS A 5 -16.97 9.67 4.06
N ASP A 6 -15.79 10.31 4.00
CA ASP A 6 -14.64 10.03 4.87
C ASP A 6 -14.17 8.57 4.84
N ILE A 7 -14.19 7.98 3.65
CA ILE A 7 -13.73 6.61 3.44
C ILE A 7 -12.21 6.61 3.40
N ALA A 8 -11.60 6.02 4.41
CA ALA A 8 -10.14 5.94 4.50
C ALA A 8 -9.56 4.89 3.56
N ALA A 9 -8.41 5.23 2.95
CA ALA A 9 -7.57 4.33 2.18
C ALA A 9 -6.14 4.35 2.76
N PRO A 10 -5.84 3.53 3.79
CA PRO A 10 -4.58 3.58 4.53
C PRO A 10 -3.39 3.08 3.71
N ALA A 11 -2.21 3.63 4.00
CA ALA A 11 -0.95 3.12 3.47
C ALA A 11 -0.56 1.77 4.10
N LYS A 12 0.44 1.12 3.52
CA LYS A 12 1.16 -0.02 4.12
C LYS A 12 2.66 0.21 4.13
N LEU A 13 3.36 -0.53 4.99
CA LEU A 13 4.79 -0.76 4.88
C LEU A 13 5.06 -2.24 4.59
N ASN A 14 6.12 -2.49 3.81
CA ASN A 14 6.78 -3.79 3.79
C ASN A 14 7.82 -3.78 4.90
N LEU A 15 7.59 -4.51 5.99
CA LEU A 15 8.55 -4.59 7.09
C LEU A 15 9.85 -5.25 6.67
N PHE A 16 9.79 -6.17 5.73
CA PHE A 16 10.88 -6.70 4.94
C PHE A 16 10.37 -7.08 3.55
N LEU A 17 11.24 -7.31 2.58
CA LEU A 17 10.89 -7.84 1.28
C LEU A 17 12.04 -8.69 0.74
N HIS A 18 11.83 -9.99 0.69
CA HIS A 18 12.76 -10.93 0.10
C HIS A 18 12.30 -11.34 -1.29
N VAL A 19 13.23 -11.45 -2.22
CA VAL A 19 13.00 -11.99 -3.57
C VAL A 19 13.53 -13.42 -3.60
N THR A 20 12.63 -14.39 -3.49
CA THR A 20 12.99 -15.82 -3.32
C THR A 20 13.10 -16.56 -4.64
N GLY A 21 12.68 -15.95 -5.74
CA GLY A 21 12.76 -16.59 -7.05
C GLY A 21 12.13 -15.78 -8.17
N ARG A 22 12.09 -16.38 -9.36
CA ARG A 22 11.40 -15.85 -10.52
C ARG A 22 10.67 -16.96 -11.25
N ARG A 23 9.39 -16.76 -11.56
CA ARG A 23 8.58 -17.69 -12.33
C ARG A 23 8.94 -17.67 -13.82
N ALA A 24 8.55 -18.71 -14.56
CA ALA A 24 8.77 -18.81 -15.99
C ALA A 24 8.05 -17.70 -16.80
N ASP A 25 6.93 -17.19 -16.28
CA ASP A 25 6.18 -16.06 -16.86
C ASP A 25 6.81 -14.69 -16.56
N GLY A 26 7.95 -14.67 -15.85
CA GLY A 26 8.71 -13.47 -15.55
C GLY A 26 8.36 -12.78 -14.22
N TYR A 27 7.29 -13.16 -13.54
CA TYR A 27 6.96 -12.63 -12.21
C TYR A 27 7.96 -13.09 -11.14
N HIS A 28 8.24 -12.22 -10.19
CA HIS A 28 9.12 -12.52 -9.06
C HIS A 28 8.33 -13.14 -7.90
N LEU A 29 8.92 -14.18 -7.30
CA LEU A 29 8.41 -14.75 -6.05
C LEU A 29 8.96 -13.94 -4.89
N LEU A 30 8.07 -13.53 -4.00
CA LEU A 30 8.37 -12.65 -2.89
C LEU A 30 7.95 -13.28 -1.57
N GLN A 31 8.64 -12.87 -0.50
CA GLN A 31 8.15 -12.98 0.87
C GLN A 31 8.25 -11.61 1.53
N SER A 32 7.20 -11.21 2.23
CA SER A 32 7.13 -9.92 2.91
C SER A 32 6.17 -9.97 4.10
N ALA A 33 6.25 -8.98 4.98
CA ALA A 33 5.20 -8.69 5.93
C ALA A 33 4.63 -7.30 5.64
N PHE A 34 3.34 -7.24 5.33
CA PHE A 34 2.61 -6.01 5.08
C PHE A 34 1.95 -5.53 6.36
N MET A 35 2.14 -4.26 6.66
CA MET A 35 1.63 -3.60 7.86
C MET A 35 0.89 -2.32 7.48
N LEU A 36 -0.36 -2.18 7.93
CA LEU A 36 -1.17 -0.98 7.74
C LEU A 36 -0.66 0.18 8.60
N LEU A 37 -0.77 1.41 8.06
CA LEU A 37 -0.45 2.66 8.75
C LEU A 37 -1.68 3.54 8.92
N ASP A 38 -1.66 4.40 9.94
CA ASP A 38 -2.66 5.44 10.18
C ASP A 38 -2.55 6.66 9.24
N TRP A 39 -1.67 6.60 8.25
CA TRP A 39 -1.57 7.56 7.15
C TRP A 39 -2.39 7.08 5.96
N HIS A 40 -3.38 7.86 5.53
CA HIS A 40 -4.36 7.43 4.53
C HIS A 40 -4.77 8.56 3.58
N ASP A 41 -5.23 8.17 2.40
CA ASP A 41 -6.05 8.99 1.52
C ASP A 41 -7.51 8.96 1.97
N THR A 42 -8.31 9.92 1.55
CA THR A 42 -9.73 9.99 1.90
C THR A 42 -10.58 10.06 0.62
N LEU A 43 -11.58 9.18 0.54
CA LEU A 43 -12.49 9.12 -0.59
C LEU A 43 -13.92 9.43 -0.16
N HIS A 44 -14.67 10.07 -1.06
CA HIS A 44 -16.09 10.34 -0.89
C HIS A 44 -16.83 9.86 -2.13
N PHE A 45 -18.00 9.30 -1.96
CA PHE A 45 -18.78 8.68 -3.03
C PHE A 45 -20.20 9.20 -3.04
N GLU A 46 -20.67 9.60 -4.21
CA GLU A 46 -22.08 9.93 -4.46
C GLU A 46 -22.63 9.01 -5.55
N ARG A 47 -23.77 8.35 -5.27
CA ARG A 47 -24.42 7.44 -6.23
C ARG A 47 -25.04 8.24 -7.37
N ARG A 48 -24.81 7.78 -8.60
CA ARG A 48 -25.41 8.29 -9.83
C ARG A 48 -26.34 7.25 -10.43
N GLY A 49 -27.49 7.70 -10.95
CA GLY A 49 -28.47 6.82 -11.58
C GLY A 49 -28.27 6.67 -13.10
N ASP A 50 -27.33 7.41 -13.68
CA ASP A 50 -27.06 7.43 -15.12
C ASP A 50 -25.94 6.46 -15.56
N GLY A 51 -25.43 5.66 -14.64
CA GLY A 51 -24.32 4.73 -14.89
C GLY A 51 -22.94 5.37 -15.07
N ALA A 52 -22.87 6.70 -15.08
CA ALA A 52 -21.62 7.40 -15.33
C ALA A 52 -20.68 7.35 -14.12
N LEU A 53 -19.38 7.19 -14.40
CA LEU A 53 -18.32 7.29 -13.42
C LEU A 53 -17.55 8.59 -13.64
N SER A 54 -17.39 9.37 -12.58
CA SER A 54 -16.61 10.61 -12.60
C SER A 54 -15.76 10.72 -11.34
N ARG A 55 -14.64 11.43 -11.44
CA ARG A 55 -13.72 11.69 -10.31
C ARG A 55 -13.41 13.17 -10.18
N GLU A 56 -13.27 13.63 -8.95
CA GLU A 56 -12.77 14.94 -8.55
C GLU A 56 -11.50 14.75 -7.72
N ASP A 57 -10.40 15.34 -8.18
CA ASP A 57 -9.13 15.34 -7.45
C ASP A 57 -9.06 16.62 -6.59
N ARG A 58 -9.17 16.49 -5.25
CA ARG A 58 -9.25 17.65 -4.33
C ARG A 58 -7.91 18.24 -3.93
N LEU A 59 -6.85 17.44 -3.89
CA LEU A 59 -5.52 17.88 -3.45
C LEU A 59 -4.47 17.76 -4.54
N THR A 60 -4.31 16.56 -5.10
CA THR A 60 -3.28 16.24 -6.09
C THR A 60 -3.93 15.65 -7.33
N PRO A 61 -3.69 16.20 -8.53
CA PRO A 61 -4.18 15.61 -9.76
C PRO A 61 -3.67 14.19 -9.97
N LEU A 62 -4.57 13.29 -10.39
CA LEU A 62 -4.27 11.91 -10.70
C LEU A 62 -4.40 11.65 -12.21
N PRO A 63 -3.74 10.63 -12.76
CA PRO A 63 -3.94 10.21 -14.14
C PRO A 63 -5.42 9.92 -14.43
N GLU A 64 -5.87 10.18 -15.67
CA GLU A 64 -7.27 9.97 -16.07
C GLU A 64 -7.77 8.53 -15.82
N ASN A 65 -6.89 7.55 -15.97
CA ASN A 65 -7.20 6.14 -15.79
C ASN A 65 -6.48 5.57 -14.56
N ASP A 66 -6.68 6.21 -13.39
CA ASP A 66 -6.13 5.74 -12.13
C ASP A 66 -6.82 4.46 -11.61
N LEU A 67 -6.25 3.87 -10.57
CA LEU A 67 -6.76 2.62 -10.01
C LEU A 67 -8.15 2.77 -9.38
N THR A 68 -8.53 3.94 -8.88
CA THR A 68 -9.87 4.19 -8.30
C THR A 68 -10.97 4.09 -9.35
N LEU A 69 -10.81 4.78 -10.50
CA LEU A 69 -11.77 4.68 -11.60
C LEU A 69 -11.75 3.30 -12.25
N ARG A 70 -10.57 2.68 -12.37
CA ARG A 70 -10.47 1.30 -12.86
C ARG A 70 -11.21 0.32 -11.96
N ALA A 71 -11.11 0.46 -10.64
CA ALA A 71 -11.83 -0.36 -9.68
C ALA A 71 -13.35 -0.21 -9.83
N ALA A 72 -13.84 1.02 -9.96
CA ALA A 72 -15.26 1.27 -10.19
C ALA A 72 -15.77 0.64 -11.48
N ARG A 73 -15.03 0.78 -12.60
CA ARG A 73 -15.38 0.14 -13.89
C ARG A 73 -15.36 -1.39 -13.79
N ALA A 74 -14.31 -1.96 -13.21
CA ALA A 74 -14.21 -3.42 -13.05
C ALA A 74 -15.37 -4.00 -12.22
N LEU A 75 -15.82 -3.26 -11.21
CA LEU A 75 -16.98 -3.65 -10.41
C LEU A 75 -18.29 -3.56 -11.21
N GLN A 76 -18.48 -2.51 -12.03
CA GLN A 76 -19.64 -2.41 -12.95
C GLN A 76 -19.66 -3.58 -13.94
N GLU A 77 -18.53 -3.86 -14.58
CA GLU A 77 -18.37 -4.94 -15.56
C GLU A 77 -18.65 -6.32 -14.94
N ALA A 78 -18.12 -6.58 -13.75
CA ALA A 78 -18.29 -7.86 -13.05
C ALA A 78 -19.73 -8.12 -12.60
N THR A 79 -20.50 -7.06 -12.32
CA THR A 79 -21.85 -7.18 -11.76
C THR A 79 -22.98 -6.85 -12.74
N GLY A 80 -22.67 -6.19 -13.85
CA GLY A 80 -23.68 -5.69 -14.80
C GLY A 80 -24.55 -4.56 -14.22
N THR A 81 -24.17 -3.95 -13.09
CA THR A 81 -24.93 -2.86 -12.48
C THR A 81 -25.00 -1.63 -13.39
N THR A 82 -26.15 -0.99 -13.44
CA THR A 82 -26.34 0.30 -14.14
C THR A 82 -26.12 1.51 -13.23
N ALA A 83 -25.77 1.29 -11.97
CA ALA A 83 -25.44 2.36 -11.05
C ALA A 83 -24.10 3.00 -11.38
N GLY A 84 -24.02 4.32 -11.35
CA GLY A 84 -22.80 5.10 -11.45
C GLY A 84 -22.37 5.70 -10.12
N ALA A 85 -21.23 6.40 -10.13
CA ALA A 85 -20.74 7.14 -8.98
C ALA A 85 -19.96 8.39 -9.38
N HIS A 86 -20.06 9.44 -8.55
CA HIS A 86 -19.07 10.50 -8.47
C HIS A 86 -18.14 10.22 -7.29
N ILE A 87 -16.83 10.25 -7.52
CA ILE A 87 -15.81 9.90 -6.54
C ILE A 87 -14.91 11.12 -6.33
N ALA A 88 -14.93 11.71 -5.14
CA ALA A 88 -13.96 12.74 -4.78
C ALA A 88 -12.84 12.12 -3.96
N ILE A 89 -11.60 12.46 -4.28
CA ILE A 89 -10.40 11.91 -3.63
C ILE A 89 -9.49 13.00 -3.07
N GLU A 90 -9.14 12.89 -1.80
CA GLU A 90 -8.11 13.68 -1.14
C GLU A 90 -6.83 12.86 -1.04
N LYS A 91 -5.93 13.05 -2.01
CA LYS A 91 -4.68 12.30 -2.13
C LYS A 91 -3.62 12.89 -1.22
N ARG A 92 -3.34 12.22 -0.09
CA ARG A 92 -2.35 12.59 0.92
C ARG A 92 -1.14 11.66 0.95
N LEU A 93 -1.32 10.44 0.43
CA LEU A 93 -0.22 9.49 0.29
C LEU A 93 0.62 9.86 -0.92
N PRO A 94 1.96 9.93 -0.78
CA PRO A 94 2.82 10.27 -1.89
C PRO A 94 2.83 9.16 -2.95
N ALA A 95 2.87 9.58 -4.21
CA ALA A 95 3.00 8.66 -5.33
C ALA A 95 4.38 7.99 -5.38
N GLU A 96 4.46 6.79 -5.97
CA GLU A 96 5.70 6.05 -6.19
C GLU A 96 6.58 5.91 -4.93
N ALA A 97 5.93 5.64 -3.81
CA ALA A 97 6.55 5.53 -2.49
C ALA A 97 6.76 4.09 -1.99
N GLY A 98 6.26 3.07 -2.71
CA GLY A 98 6.26 1.69 -2.22
C GLY A 98 5.28 1.43 -1.07
N MET A 99 4.34 2.36 -0.83
CA MET A 99 3.38 2.35 0.28
C MET A 99 1.98 1.86 -0.11
N GLY A 100 1.76 1.46 -1.34
CA GLY A 100 0.52 0.85 -1.81
C GLY A 100 -0.68 1.80 -1.93
N GLY A 101 -0.50 3.13 -1.97
CA GLY A 101 -1.58 4.12 -1.95
C GLY A 101 -2.65 3.89 -3.02
N GLY A 102 -2.27 3.73 -4.29
CA GLY A 102 -3.24 3.48 -5.36
C GLY A 102 -4.00 2.14 -5.21
N SER A 103 -3.34 1.10 -4.69
CA SER A 103 -3.99 -0.19 -4.40
C SER A 103 -4.96 -0.09 -3.23
N SER A 104 -4.64 0.74 -2.24
CA SER A 104 -5.52 1.05 -1.12
C SER A 104 -6.76 1.84 -1.56
N ASP A 105 -6.57 2.85 -2.44
CA ASP A 105 -7.68 3.60 -3.03
C ASP A 105 -8.62 2.67 -3.80
N ALA A 106 -8.07 1.75 -4.61
CA ALA A 106 -8.86 0.78 -5.36
C ALA A 106 -9.63 -0.17 -4.45
N ALA A 107 -9.00 -0.69 -3.39
CA ALA A 107 -9.65 -1.58 -2.43
C ALA A 107 -10.79 -0.87 -1.68
N SER A 108 -10.52 0.35 -1.17
CA SER A 108 -11.52 1.17 -0.49
C SER A 108 -12.67 1.55 -1.44
N CYS A 109 -12.38 1.81 -2.71
CA CYS A 109 -13.37 2.05 -3.75
C CYS A 109 -14.26 0.81 -3.98
N LEU A 110 -13.68 -0.38 -4.13
CA LEU A 110 -14.44 -1.63 -4.29
C LEU A 110 -15.39 -1.88 -3.11
N LEU A 111 -14.90 -1.74 -1.87
CA LEU A 111 -15.71 -1.92 -0.66
C LEU A 111 -16.82 -0.88 -0.56
N ALA A 112 -16.50 0.40 -0.82
CA ALA A 112 -17.45 1.48 -0.76
C ALA A 112 -18.55 1.35 -1.81
N LEU A 113 -18.21 1.06 -3.05
CA LEU A 113 -19.16 0.90 -4.15
C LEU A 113 -19.99 -0.38 -4.02
N ASN A 114 -19.41 -1.49 -3.55
CA ASN A 114 -20.16 -2.70 -3.21
C ASN A 114 -21.32 -2.38 -2.26
N ARG A 115 -21.08 -1.54 -1.25
CA ARG A 115 -22.08 -1.09 -0.29
C ARG A 115 -23.01 -0.01 -0.86
N LEU A 116 -22.48 1.00 -1.56
CA LEU A 116 -23.24 2.11 -2.12
C LEU A 116 -24.23 1.68 -3.19
N TRP A 117 -23.86 0.72 -4.01
CA TRP A 117 -24.67 0.15 -5.08
C TRP A 117 -25.54 -1.02 -4.63
N ASP A 118 -25.41 -1.45 -3.36
CA ASP A 118 -26.21 -2.52 -2.75
C ASP A 118 -25.99 -3.88 -3.45
N LEU A 119 -24.73 -4.19 -3.78
CA LEU A 119 -24.37 -5.37 -4.55
C LEU A 119 -24.21 -6.62 -3.69
N HIS A 120 -23.83 -6.45 -2.43
CA HIS A 120 -23.63 -7.54 -1.46
C HIS A 120 -22.64 -8.63 -1.91
N LEU A 121 -21.64 -8.27 -2.75
CA LEU A 121 -20.62 -9.22 -3.15
C LEU A 121 -19.79 -9.67 -1.95
N PRO A 122 -19.52 -10.99 -1.82
CA PRO A 122 -18.64 -11.48 -0.76
C PRO A 122 -17.19 -11.04 -0.99
N LEU A 123 -16.38 -11.09 0.07
CA LEU A 123 -15.00 -10.65 0.05
C LEU A 123 -14.19 -11.34 -1.05
N SER A 124 -14.35 -12.65 -1.25
CA SER A 124 -13.65 -13.41 -2.29
C SER A 124 -13.94 -12.94 -3.72
N ALA A 125 -15.17 -12.45 -3.99
CA ALA A 125 -15.51 -11.87 -5.28
C ALA A 125 -14.79 -10.54 -5.50
N LEU A 126 -14.75 -9.69 -4.47
CA LEU A 126 -14.00 -8.41 -4.51
C LEU A 126 -12.50 -8.66 -4.64
N GLU A 127 -11.94 -9.67 -3.99
CA GLU A 127 -10.52 -10.05 -4.11
C GLU A 127 -10.16 -10.46 -5.54
N LYS A 128 -11.02 -11.21 -6.23
CA LYS A 128 -10.81 -11.58 -7.65
C LYS A 128 -10.76 -10.34 -8.56
N ILE A 129 -11.67 -9.38 -8.35
CA ILE A 129 -11.66 -8.11 -9.08
C ILE A 129 -10.39 -7.33 -8.70
N GLY A 130 -10.09 -7.23 -7.40
CA GLY A 130 -8.94 -6.50 -6.88
C GLY A 130 -7.60 -7.02 -7.41
N LEU A 131 -7.43 -8.34 -7.50
CA LEU A 131 -6.21 -8.96 -8.02
C LEU A 131 -5.93 -8.58 -9.48
N SER A 132 -6.97 -8.40 -10.30
CA SER A 132 -6.82 -7.94 -11.68
C SER A 132 -6.35 -6.48 -11.80
N LEU A 133 -6.54 -5.70 -10.74
CA LEU A 133 -6.14 -4.29 -10.67
C LEU A 133 -4.70 -4.13 -10.16
N GLY A 134 -4.29 -4.99 -9.21
CA GLY A 134 -2.95 -4.97 -8.65
C GLY A 134 -2.76 -5.98 -7.52
N ALA A 135 -1.52 -6.48 -7.38
CA ALA A 135 -1.18 -7.54 -6.43
C ALA A 135 -1.41 -7.15 -4.94
N ASP A 136 -1.29 -5.87 -4.60
CA ASP A 136 -1.50 -5.39 -3.23
C ASP A 136 -2.99 -5.14 -2.89
N VAL A 137 -3.90 -5.10 -3.88
CA VAL A 137 -5.33 -4.78 -3.64
C VAL A 137 -6.01 -5.80 -2.72
N PRO A 138 -5.80 -7.13 -2.88
CA PRO A 138 -6.38 -8.13 -1.97
C PRO A 138 -5.95 -7.94 -0.50
N PHE A 139 -4.72 -7.51 -0.24
CA PHE A 139 -4.27 -7.20 1.13
C PHE A 139 -5.13 -6.11 1.78
N PHE A 140 -5.41 -5.01 1.08
CA PHE A 140 -6.24 -3.93 1.59
C PHE A 140 -7.71 -4.32 1.72
N LEU A 141 -8.22 -5.19 0.85
CA LEU A 141 -9.58 -5.75 0.96
C LEU A 141 -9.73 -6.62 2.21
N ARG A 142 -8.75 -7.48 2.52
CA ARG A 142 -8.71 -8.27 3.77
C ARG A 142 -8.53 -7.40 5.00
N GLY A 143 -7.82 -6.30 4.86
CA GLY A 143 -7.71 -5.24 5.83
C GLY A 143 -7.05 -5.63 7.15
N ARG A 144 -6.11 -6.58 7.14
CA ARG A 144 -5.31 -7.00 8.30
C ARG A 144 -3.85 -7.09 7.95
N ASN A 145 -2.98 -6.82 8.93
CA ASN A 145 -1.55 -7.05 8.78
C ASN A 145 -1.30 -8.51 8.40
N ALA A 146 -0.37 -8.74 7.48
CA ALA A 146 -0.23 -10.07 6.90
C ALA A 146 1.21 -10.39 6.50
N TRP A 147 1.55 -11.65 6.62
CA TRP A 147 2.62 -12.29 5.89
C TRP A 147 2.15 -12.57 4.47
N VAL A 148 2.98 -12.22 3.48
CA VAL A 148 2.62 -12.27 2.06
C VAL A 148 3.67 -13.05 1.30
N GLU A 149 3.23 -13.98 0.44
CA GLU A 149 4.07 -14.84 -0.38
C GLU A 149 3.58 -14.90 -1.83
N GLY A 150 4.32 -15.65 -2.66
CA GLY A 150 4.01 -15.78 -4.09
C GLY A 150 4.37 -14.52 -4.86
N VAL A 151 3.47 -14.03 -5.72
CA VAL A 151 3.59 -12.72 -6.38
C VAL A 151 2.86 -11.62 -5.58
N GLY A 152 2.39 -11.92 -4.35
CA GLY A 152 1.62 -11.04 -3.47
C GLY A 152 0.22 -11.55 -3.12
N GLU A 153 -0.20 -12.70 -3.68
CA GLU A 153 -1.55 -13.27 -3.57
C GLU A 153 -1.73 -14.20 -2.36
N GLN A 154 -0.66 -14.78 -1.84
CA GLN A 154 -0.74 -15.68 -0.68
C GLN A 154 -0.63 -14.85 0.59
N ILE A 155 -1.75 -14.62 1.25
CA ILE A 155 -1.88 -13.67 2.36
C ILE A 155 -2.29 -14.43 3.63
N THR A 156 -1.41 -14.46 4.62
CA THR A 156 -1.65 -15.06 5.94
C THR A 156 -1.67 -13.97 7.01
N PRO A 157 -2.78 -13.75 7.74
CA PRO A 157 -2.84 -12.73 8.77
C PRO A 157 -1.77 -12.90 9.85
N VAL A 158 -1.20 -11.79 10.30
CA VAL A 158 -0.26 -11.75 11.44
C VAL A 158 -0.62 -10.63 12.39
N THR A 159 -0.36 -10.84 13.68
CA THR A 159 -0.54 -9.81 14.71
C THR A 159 0.80 -9.12 14.96
N LEU A 160 0.78 -7.80 15.01
CA LEU A 160 1.95 -6.97 15.27
C LEU A 160 1.73 -6.14 16.54
N PRO A 161 2.74 -5.95 17.38
CA PRO A 161 2.66 -5.02 18.50
C PRO A 161 2.39 -3.59 18.01
N ARG A 162 1.80 -2.75 18.86
CA ARG A 162 1.67 -1.31 18.54
C ARG A 162 3.03 -0.65 18.53
N ALA A 163 3.28 0.16 17.50
CA ALA A 163 4.55 0.87 17.32
C ALA A 163 4.35 2.16 16.52
N ARG A 164 5.32 3.06 16.61
CA ARG A 164 5.41 4.30 15.83
C ARG A 164 6.57 4.20 14.87
N PHE A 165 6.44 4.85 13.74
CA PHE A 165 7.43 4.84 12.66
C PHE A 165 7.67 6.25 12.15
N ALA A 166 8.93 6.55 11.85
CA ALA A 166 9.29 7.64 10.97
C ALA A 166 9.23 7.15 9.53
N VAL A 167 8.58 7.88 8.66
CA VAL A 167 8.56 7.61 7.21
C VAL A 167 9.13 8.83 6.51
N VAL A 168 10.13 8.59 5.65
CA VAL A 168 10.76 9.61 4.82
C VAL A 168 10.57 9.22 3.36
N LYS A 169 9.92 10.08 2.58
CA LYS A 169 9.72 9.89 1.15
C LYS A 169 10.50 10.98 0.41
N PRO A 170 11.57 10.61 -0.34
CA PRO A 170 12.26 11.55 -1.23
C PRO A 170 11.34 12.20 -2.25
N GLY A 171 11.64 13.41 -2.69
CA GLY A 171 10.85 14.08 -3.73
C GLY A 171 10.72 13.26 -5.01
N ARG A 172 11.77 12.50 -5.36
CA ARG A 172 11.78 11.59 -6.52
C ARG A 172 11.09 10.26 -6.19
N GLY A 173 10.27 9.75 -7.12
CA GLY A 173 9.67 8.43 -7.09
C GLY A 173 10.51 7.37 -7.82
N LEU A 174 10.14 6.10 -7.65
CA LEU A 174 10.73 4.97 -8.34
C LEU A 174 9.64 4.10 -8.98
N ALA A 175 9.78 3.84 -10.26
CA ALA A 175 8.89 2.91 -10.95
C ALA A 175 9.25 1.46 -10.58
N THR A 176 8.30 0.72 -10.04
CA THR A 176 8.48 -0.68 -9.60
C THR A 176 9.06 -1.57 -10.71
N LYS A 177 8.63 -1.36 -11.96
CA LYS A 177 9.13 -2.12 -13.12
C LYS A 177 10.64 -1.99 -13.33
N ASP A 178 11.20 -0.80 -13.09
CA ASP A 178 12.64 -0.53 -13.32
C ASP A 178 13.49 -1.25 -12.28
N ILE A 179 13.00 -1.35 -11.04
CA ILE A 179 13.65 -2.12 -9.97
C ILE A 179 13.69 -3.60 -10.33
N PHE A 180 12.52 -4.18 -10.69
CA PHE A 180 12.44 -5.61 -11.01
C PHE A 180 13.13 -6.00 -12.32
N ALA A 181 13.28 -5.07 -13.26
CA ALA A 181 14.01 -5.27 -14.51
C ALA A 181 15.54 -5.25 -14.34
N SER A 182 16.03 -4.73 -13.20
CA SER A 182 17.45 -4.57 -12.98
C SER A 182 18.21 -5.93 -12.97
N PRO A 183 19.28 -6.08 -13.74
CA PRO A 183 20.13 -7.27 -13.68
C PRO A 183 20.90 -7.41 -12.35
N ALA A 184 21.02 -6.32 -11.60
CA ALA A 184 21.70 -6.32 -10.30
C ALA A 184 20.78 -6.82 -9.16
N LEU A 185 19.48 -7.05 -9.42
CA LEU A 185 18.57 -7.60 -8.44
C LEU A 185 18.89 -9.06 -8.17
N LYS A 186 19.18 -9.40 -6.91
CA LYS A 186 19.28 -10.79 -6.44
C LYS A 186 17.89 -11.41 -6.35
N ARG A 187 17.78 -12.70 -6.74
CA ARG A 187 16.48 -13.41 -6.85
C ARG A 187 16.51 -14.79 -6.19
N ASP A 188 17.42 -14.97 -5.27
CA ASP A 188 17.78 -16.25 -4.65
C ASP A 188 17.87 -16.14 -3.12
N CYS A 189 17.07 -15.24 -2.54
CA CYS A 189 16.99 -15.11 -1.10
C CYS A 189 16.40 -16.40 -0.51
N GLU A 190 17.02 -16.94 0.53
CA GLU A 190 16.47 -18.08 1.26
C GLU A 190 15.08 -17.74 1.84
N SER A 191 14.19 -18.72 1.76
CA SER A 191 12.84 -18.57 2.31
C SER A 191 12.89 -18.45 3.83
N ALA A 192 12.15 -17.48 4.34
CA ALA A 192 11.97 -17.23 5.75
C ALA A 192 10.67 -17.89 6.26
N THR A 193 10.47 -17.90 7.57
CA THR A 193 9.27 -18.46 8.19
C THR A 193 8.51 -17.39 8.98
N ILE A 194 7.18 -17.56 9.08
CA ILE A 194 6.32 -16.69 9.89
C ILE A 194 6.78 -16.67 11.36
N ALA A 195 7.18 -17.85 11.91
CA ALA A 195 7.67 -17.93 13.27
C ALA A 195 8.95 -17.14 13.51
N GLY A 196 9.90 -17.20 12.56
CA GLY A 196 11.13 -16.41 12.62
C GLY A 196 10.86 -14.90 12.56
N PHE A 197 9.93 -14.48 11.71
CA PHE A 197 9.47 -13.09 11.65
C PHE A 197 8.77 -12.65 12.96
N ALA A 198 7.85 -13.46 13.46
CA ALA A 198 7.04 -13.12 14.65
C ALA A 198 7.89 -12.95 15.91
N ALA A 199 9.04 -13.62 16.01
CA ALA A 199 9.96 -13.48 17.14
C ALA A 199 10.56 -12.06 17.26
N HIS A 200 10.86 -11.42 16.12
CA HIS A 200 11.50 -10.10 16.09
C HIS A 200 11.00 -9.26 14.91
N PRO A 201 9.70 -8.90 14.84
CA PRO A 201 9.09 -8.34 13.63
C PRO A 201 9.72 -7.00 13.18
N TRP A 202 10.29 -6.24 14.12
CA TRP A 202 10.87 -4.93 13.83
C TRP A 202 12.30 -4.98 13.28
N ASP A 203 13.02 -6.04 13.59
CA ASP A 203 14.42 -6.24 13.18
C ASP A 203 14.59 -7.31 12.10
N PHE A 204 13.51 -8.00 11.75
CA PHE A 204 13.54 -9.12 10.81
C PHE A 204 13.85 -8.69 9.38
N GLY A 205 14.68 -9.48 8.73
CA GLY A 205 14.93 -9.43 7.30
C GLY A 205 15.54 -8.12 6.79
N ARG A 206 15.41 -7.93 5.49
CA ARG A 206 15.87 -6.75 4.73
C ARG A 206 14.94 -6.51 3.55
N ASN A 207 15.15 -5.44 2.81
CA ASN A 207 14.51 -5.23 1.52
C ASN A 207 15.52 -5.53 0.39
N ASP A 208 15.34 -6.64 -0.33
CA ASP A 208 16.25 -7.04 -1.41
C ASP A 208 16.24 -6.07 -2.60
N LEU A 209 15.20 -5.23 -2.73
CA LEU A 209 15.09 -4.19 -3.76
C LEU A 209 15.91 -2.93 -3.42
N GLU A 210 16.26 -2.71 -2.15
CA GLU A 210 16.88 -1.47 -1.67
C GLU A 210 18.23 -1.18 -2.36
N SER A 211 19.06 -2.19 -2.56
CA SER A 211 20.37 -2.00 -3.20
C SER A 211 20.27 -1.51 -4.65
N VAL A 212 19.22 -1.92 -5.36
CA VAL A 212 18.92 -1.44 -6.72
C VAL A 212 18.30 -0.05 -6.65
N ALA A 213 17.37 0.17 -5.75
CA ALA A 213 16.70 1.45 -5.56
C ALA A 213 17.71 2.58 -5.25
N ARG A 214 18.67 2.35 -4.35
CA ARG A 214 19.73 3.32 -4.02
C ARG A 214 20.62 3.70 -5.20
N LYS A 215 20.78 2.81 -6.19
CA LYS A 215 21.52 3.13 -7.43
C LYS A 215 20.70 3.97 -8.39
N LEU A 216 19.39 3.72 -8.48
CA LEU A 216 18.48 4.43 -9.38
C LEU A 216 18.00 5.77 -8.80
N CYS A 217 17.93 5.87 -7.48
CA CYS A 217 17.48 7.04 -6.72
C CYS A 217 18.40 7.19 -5.49
N PRO A 218 19.54 7.92 -5.60
CA PRO A 218 20.48 8.11 -4.49
C PRO A 218 19.82 8.73 -3.25
N GLU A 219 18.75 9.47 -3.41
CA GLU A 219 17.97 10.10 -2.34
C GLU A 219 17.40 9.07 -1.35
N VAL A 220 17.20 7.81 -1.77
CA VAL A 220 16.87 6.71 -0.85
C VAL A 220 18.03 6.47 0.14
N GLY A 221 19.27 6.54 -0.34
CA GLY A 221 20.47 6.48 0.50
C GLY A 221 20.54 7.63 1.50
N GLU A 222 20.29 8.85 1.03
CA GLU A 222 20.26 10.06 1.88
C GLU A 222 19.20 9.95 2.99
N ALA A 223 17.99 9.47 2.68
CA ALA A 223 16.95 9.21 3.68
C ALA A 223 17.38 8.21 4.75
N ILE A 224 18.04 7.10 4.33
CA ILE A 224 18.56 6.07 5.24
C ILE A 224 19.65 6.67 6.15
N GLU A 225 20.57 7.42 5.59
CA GLU A 225 21.67 8.06 6.32
C GLU A 225 21.16 9.11 7.31
N TRP A 226 20.16 9.92 6.92
CA TRP A 226 19.55 10.90 7.82
C TRP A 226 18.85 10.24 9.01
N LEU A 227 18.07 9.17 8.81
CA LEU A 227 17.49 8.41 9.91
C LEU A 227 18.58 7.72 10.76
N GLY A 228 19.62 7.19 10.13
CA GLY A 228 20.78 6.61 10.81
C GLY A 228 21.53 7.60 11.70
N SER A 229 21.64 8.88 11.27
CA SER A 229 22.26 9.94 12.07
C SER A 229 21.49 10.26 13.35
N GLN A 230 20.28 9.74 13.48
CA GLN A 230 19.42 9.87 14.66
C GLN A 230 19.35 8.57 15.49
N ASP A 231 20.30 7.64 15.29
CA ASP A 231 20.33 6.31 15.91
C ASP A 231 19.11 5.44 15.60
N LEU A 232 18.53 5.62 14.40
CA LEU A 232 17.41 4.82 13.92
C LEU A 232 17.85 3.85 12.83
N ARG A 233 17.43 2.58 12.93
CA ARG A 233 17.67 1.59 11.89
C ARG A 233 16.61 1.75 10.80
N ALA A 234 17.01 2.35 9.70
CA ALA A 234 16.14 2.61 8.56
C ALA A 234 16.20 1.49 7.52
N ARG A 235 15.11 1.33 6.77
CA ARG A 235 15.02 0.47 5.59
C ARG A 235 13.96 0.99 4.61
N MET A 236 14.11 0.66 3.33
CA MET A 236 13.14 1.02 2.30
C MET A 236 11.89 0.13 2.36
N THR A 237 10.70 0.69 2.09
CA THR A 237 9.46 -0.07 1.95
C THR A 237 9.12 -0.36 0.49
N GLY A 238 8.67 -1.58 0.19
CA GLY A 238 8.27 -1.98 -1.15
C GLY A 238 9.37 -1.75 -2.17
N SER A 239 9.03 -1.24 -3.34
CA SER A 239 9.97 -0.81 -4.38
C SER A 239 10.55 0.59 -4.15
N GLY A 240 10.22 1.23 -3.04
CA GLY A 240 10.65 2.58 -2.75
C GLY A 240 9.75 3.64 -3.44
N SER A 241 10.12 4.88 -3.36
CA SER A 241 11.35 5.46 -2.76
C SER A 241 11.25 5.70 -1.24
N ALA A 242 10.10 5.45 -0.58
CA ALA A 242 9.98 5.73 0.84
C ALA A 242 10.84 4.79 1.70
N VAL A 243 11.38 5.37 2.75
CA VAL A 243 12.20 4.74 3.78
C VAL A 243 11.50 4.89 5.12
N PHE A 244 11.59 3.90 5.99
CA PHE A 244 11.01 3.97 7.32
C PHE A 244 11.96 3.47 8.39
N ALA A 245 11.73 3.90 9.62
CA ALA A 245 12.41 3.41 10.80
C ALA A 245 11.42 3.32 11.97
N LEU A 246 11.61 2.33 12.86
CA LEU A 246 10.88 2.24 14.12
C LEU A 246 11.29 3.42 15.02
N LEU A 247 10.30 4.11 15.60
CA LEU A 247 10.51 5.15 16.60
C LEU A 247 10.34 4.56 18.00
N PRO A 248 11.43 4.48 18.80
CA PRO A 248 11.32 4.10 20.21
C PRO A 248 10.38 5.04 20.99
N PRO A 249 9.77 4.57 22.08
CA PRO A 249 8.95 5.43 22.94
C PRO A 249 9.71 6.69 23.38
N GLY A 250 9.08 7.85 23.25
CA GLY A 250 9.67 9.14 23.62
C GLY A 250 10.71 9.70 22.64
N LYS A 251 11.14 8.95 21.62
CA LYS A 251 12.04 9.46 20.58
C LYS A 251 11.28 10.49 19.72
N LEU A 252 11.88 11.66 19.57
CA LEU A 252 11.47 12.69 18.64
C LEU A 252 12.43 12.71 17.45
N LEU A 253 11.91 12.96 16.27
CA LEU A 253 12.75 13.18 15.08
C LEU A 253 13.42 14.54 15.18
N GLY A 254 14.68 14.59 14.80
CA GLY A 254 15.40 15.83 14.56
C GLY A 254 14.81 16.58 13.38
N ARG A 255 15.24 17.82 13.22
CA ARG A 255 14.81 18.64 12.09
C ARG A 255 15.36 18.07 10.77
N ALA A 256 14.49 17.88 9.80
CA ALA A 256 14.89 17.52 8.45
C ALA A 256 15.72 18.62 7.79
N PRO A 257 16.62 18.30 6.84
CA PRO A 257 17.36 19.29 6.07
C PRO A 257 16.40 20.31 5.41
N ALA A 258 16.75 21.59 5.45
CA ALA A 258 15.85 22.65 5.02
C ALA A 258 15.44 22.54 3.54
N HIS A 259 16.37 22.11 2.67
CA HIS A 259 16.13 21.96 1.22
C HIS A 259 15.10 20.85 0.90
N TRP A 260 14.89 19.86 1.79
CA TRP A 260 13.95 18.77 1.53
C TRP A 260 12.52 19.25 1.28
N ALA A 261 12.10 20.31 1.97
CA ALA A 261 10.76 20.86 1.76
C ALA A 261 10.60 21.46 0.34
N GLU A 262 11.64 22.10 -0.18
CA GLU A 262 11.66 22.69 -1.53
C GLU A 262 11.75 21.59 -2.61
N ASP A 263 12.47 20.50 -2.31
CA ASP A 263 12.65 19.35 -3.21
C ASP A 263 11.48 18.34 -3.14
N GLY A 264 10.40 18.65 -2.46
CA GLY A 264 9.17 17.82 -2.39
C GLY A 264 9.31 16.56 -1.54
N TRP A 265 10.25 16.53 -0.60
CA TRP A 265 10.36 15.44 0.36
C TRP A 265 9.26 15.51 1.41
N VAL A 266 8.84 14.34 1.87
CA VAL A 266 7.87 14.21 2.95
C VAL A 266 8.50 13.44 4.11
N VAL A 267 8.44 14.04 5.31
CA VAL A 267 8.81 13.37 6.57
C VAL A 267 7.57 13.32 7.44
N ARG A 268 7.20 12.12 7.88
CA ARG A 268 6.00 11.92 8.68
C ARG A 268 6.21 10.85 9.74
N GLU A 269 5.66 11.09 10.93
CA GLU A 269 5.49 10.07 11.95
C GLU A 269 4.12 9.41 11.79
N CYS A 270 4.09 8.08 11.86
CA CYS A 270 2.88 7.27 11.71
C CYS A 270 2.85 6.19 12.78
N SER A 271 1.66 5.68 13.07
CA SER A 271 1.47 4.47 13.88
C SER A 271 0.99 3.32 12.99
N ASN A 272 1.31 2.08 13.39
CA ASN A 272 0.68 0.95 12.73
C ASN A 272 -0.77 0.80 13.18
N MET A 273 -1.56 0.21 12.29
CA MET A 273 -2.96 -0.17 12.55
C MET A 273 -3.07 -1.69 12.59
N GLU A 274 -3.94 -2.21 13.43
CA GLU A 274 -4.24 -3.64 13.48
C GLU A 274 -5.19 -4.07 12.35
N VAL A 275 -6.18 -3.21 12.07
CA VAL A 275 -7.23 -3.46 11.07
C VAL A 275 -7.54 -2.21 10.26
N HIS A 276 -7.88 -2.43 9.01
CA HIS A 276 -8.40 -1.39 8.10
C HIS A 276 -9.78 -0.91 8.58
N PRO A 277 -10.12 0.39 8.50
CA PRO A 277 -11.41 0.91 8.95
C PRO A 277 -12.63 0.30 8.24
N LEU A 278 -12.45 -0.27 7.06
CA LEU A 278 -13.51 -0.90 6.27
C LEU A 278 -13.60 -2.43 6.45
N VAL A 279 -12.88 -3.02 7.42
CA VAL A 279 -13.02 -4.45 7.73
C VAL A 279 -14.47 -4.77 8.07
N GLY A 280 -15.02 -5.85 7.45
CA GLY A 280 -16.40 -6.26 7.62
C GLY A 280 -17.42 -5.52 6.74
N TRP A 281 -16.98 -4.65 5.81
CA TRP A 281 -17.90 -4.00 4.86
C TRP A 281 -18.37 -4.95 3.74
N ALA A 282 -17.58 -5.94 3.39
CA ALA A 282 -18.01 -7.05 2.55
C ALA A 282 -18.45 -8.24 3.43
N PRO A 283 -19.52 -8.96 3.07
CA PRO A 283 -19.89 -10.20 3.75
C PRO A 283 -18.76 -11.22 3.68
N SER A 284 -18.65 -12.11 4.68
CA SER A 284 -17.80 -13.30 4.58
C SER A 284 -18.41 -14.31 3.62
N ASP A 285 -17.58 -15.16 3.02
CA ASP A 285 -18.05 -16.20 2.08
C ASP A 285 -19.03 -17.19 2.71
N ASP A 286 -18.99 -17.37 4.04
CA ASP A 286 -19.91 -18.24 4.80
C ASP A 286 -21.28 -17.59 5.06
N SER A 287 -21.50 -16.35 4.60
CA SER A 287 -22.70 -15.54 4.89
C SER A 287 -23.68 -15.46 3.70
N VAL A 288 -23.41 -16.20 2.61
CA VAL A 288 -24.23 -16.22 1.38
C VAL A 288 -24.97 -17.54 1.22
#